data_de9070181907240de4ebd82c2f2574b4
#
_entry.id   de9070181907240de4ebd82c2f2574b4
#
_cell.length_a   1.000
_cell.length_b   1.000
_cell.length_c   1.000
_cell.angle_alpha   90.00
_cell.angle_beta   90.00
_cell.angle_gamma   90.00
#
_symmetry.space_group_name_H-M   'P 1'
#
loop_
_entity.id
_entity.type
_entity.pdbx_description
1 polymer ?
#
loop_
_entity_poly.entity_id
_entity_poly.type
_entity_poly.pdbx_seq_one_letter_code
_entity_poly.pdbx_strand_id
1 'polypeptide(L)'
;MITSSFGAESIVILHLCSQIEPNIPILFLNTGKLFTATLRYLNKVKKLLKLTNIKIYEPSKQDLQIHDPSGKLHLTNTTLCCNIRKVLPLKLALQEGDYKAWINGRKRFHGITREKLKKVEYVEGICKINPLADWTFKQLTNYCEYYKLPKHPLVAKGYMSIGCEPCTSKTKDSIRDGRWAQSLKTECGIHESKKENEKFYPTN
;
A
#
# COMPACT_ATOMS: atom_id res chain seq x y z
N MET A 1 9.69 6.18 -8.78
CA MET A 1 9.64 5.51 -7.45
C MET A 1 8.55 4.46 -7.39
N ILE A 2 8.61 3.54 -6.43
CA ILE A 2 7.57 2.52 -6.15
C ILE A 2 6.94 2.83 -4.79
N THR A 3 5.61 2.66 -4.64
CA THR A 3 5.03 2.51 -3.29
C THR A 3 4.82 1.04 -2.98
N SER A 4 5.22 0.60 -1.80
CA SER A 4 4.99 -0.77 -1.34
C SER A 4 4.52 -0.80 0.11
N SER A 5 3.48 -1.58 0.37
CA SER A 5 3.02 -1.89 1.73
C SER A 5 3.69 -3.12 2.33
N PHE A 6 4.55 -3.80 1.59
CA PHE A 6 5.12 -5.10 1.93
C PHE A 6 4.05 -6.11 2.39
N GLY A 7 2.84 -6.02 1.81
CA GLY A 7 1.74 -6.97 2.03
C GLY A 7 1.91 -8.27 1.23
N ALA A 8 0.83 -9.07 1.14
CA ALA A 8 0.85 -10.44 0.62
C ALA A 8 1.51 -10.60 -0.76
N GLU A 9 1.24 -9.67 -1.70
CA GLU A 9 1.66 -9.78 -3.10
C GLU A 9 2.70 -8.72 -3.51
N SER A 10 3.10 -7.84 -2.58
CA SER A 10 3.99 -6.71 -2.89
C SER A 10 5.36 -7.14 -3.40
N ILE A 11 5.80 -8.35 -3.06
CA ILE A 11 7.12 -8.87 -3.44
C ILE A 11 7.29 -8.99 -4.96
N VAL A 12 6.21 -9.25 -5.71
CA VAL A 12 6.27 -9.40 -7.17
C VAL A 12 6.72 -8.10 -7.84
N ILE A 13 6.06 -6.98 -7.52
CA ILE A 13 6.45 -5.69 -8.10
C ILE A 13 7.84 -5.24 -7.64
N LEU A 14 8.18 -5.50 -6.38
CA LEU A 14 9.51 -5.20 -5.84
C LEU A 14 10.60 -5.99 -6.55
N HIS A 15 10.38 -7.30 -6.78
CA HIS A 15 11.32 -8.14 -7.50
C HIS A 15 11.47 -7.69 -8.95
N LEU A 16 10.35 -7.50 -9.69
CA LEU A 16 10.39 -7.03 -11.07
C LEU A 16 11.20 -5.74 -11.22
N CYS A 17 10.91 -4.75 -10.38
CA CYS A 17 11.58 -3.45 -10.46
C CYS A 17 13.06 -3.54 -10.03
N SER A 18 13.39 -4.36 -9.03
CA SER A 18 14.79 -4.53 -8.58
C SER A 18 15.69 -5.20 -9.63
N GLN A 19 15.10 -5.99 -10.55
CA GLN A 19 15.86 -6.58 -11.66
C GLN A 19 16.17 -5.55 -12.76
N ILE A 20 15.40 -4.47 -12.85
CA ILE A 20 15.55 -3.42 -13.89
C ILE A 20 16.38 -2.26 -13.32
N GLU A 21 16.03 -1.78 -12.13
CA GLU A 21 16.68 -0.66 -11.45
C GLU A 21 16.84 -0.99 -9.95
N PRO A 22 17.97 -1.56 -9.53
CA PRO A 22 18.21 -1.97 -8.14
C PRO A 22 18.11 -0.83 -7.12
N ASN A 23 18.42 0.40 -7.53
CA ASN A 23 18.38 1.59 -6.67
C ASN A 23 17.07 2.39 -6.76
N ILE A 24 16.03 1.85 -7.40
CA ILE A 24 14.75 2.54 -7.51
C ILE A 24 14.24 2.94 -6.12
N PRO A 25 13.83 4.21 -5.90
CA PRO A 25 13.27 4.61 -4.61
C PRO A 25 12.00 3.85 -4.28
N ILE A 26 11.94 3.25 -3.10
CA ILE A 26 10.78 2.53 -2.59
C ILE A 26 10.22 3.30 -1.40
N LEU A 27 9.01 3.83 -1.55
CA LEU A 27 8.30 4.52 -0.47
C LEU A 27 7.51 3.50 0.35
N PHE A 28 7.81 3.44 1.63
CA PHE A 28 7.10 2.63 2.62
C PHE A 28 6.40 3.55 3.62
N LEU A 29 5.07 3.44 3.71
CA LEU A 29 4.26 4.21 4.66
C LEU A 29 4.13 3.41 5.96
N ASN A 30 4.94 3.74 6.95
CA ASN A 30 4.82 3.15 8.28
C ASN A 30 3.73 3.88 9.07
N THR A 31 2.56 3.31 9.07
CA THR A 31 1.38 3.92 9.70
C THR A 31 1.38 3.89 11.23
N GLY A 32 2.35 3.23 11.87
CA GLY A 32 2.35 2.93 13.29
C GLY A 32 1.26 1.91 13.72
N LYS A 33 0.56 1.31 12.73
CA LYS A 33 -0.53 0.34 12.94
C LYS A 33 -0.34 -0.94 12.10
N LEU A 34 0.86 -1.19 11.61
CA LEU A 34 1.15 -2.39 10.81
C LEU A 34 1.38 -3.59 11.72
N PHE A 35 1.11 -4.79 11.22
CA PHE A 35 1.52 -6.02 11.90
C PHE A 35 3.04 -6.06 12.08
N THR A 36 3.50 -6.52 13.23
CA THR A 36 4.93 -6.83 13.46
C THR A 36 5.46 -7.80 12.42
N ALA A 37 4.62 -8.74 11.97
CA ALA A 37 4.95 -9.67 10.88
C ALA A 37 5.28 -8.95 9.57
N THR A 38 4.59 -7.85 9.24
CA THR A 38 4.87 -7.03 8.04
C THR A 38 6.22 -6.33 8.16
N LEU A 39 6.55 -5.77 9.32
CA LEU A 39 7.84 -5.11 9.54
C LEU A 39 9.01 -6.11 9.46
N ARG A 40 8.84 -7.31 10.01
CA ARG A 40 9.83 -8.39 9.88
C ARG A 40 9.97 -8.86 8.43
N TYR A 41 8.85 -8.96 7.71
CA TYR A 41 8.82 -9.34 6.30
C TYR A 41 9.50 -8.29 5.41
N LEU A 42 9.29 -7.00 5.66
CA LEU A 42 10.03 -5.91 5.00
C LEU A 42 11.54 -6.14 5.11
N ASN A 43 12.05 -6.38 6.32
CA ASN A 43 13.47 -6.61 6.53
C ASN A 43 13.99 -7.87 5.81
N LYS A 44 13.18 -8.93 5.76
CA LYS A 44 13.51 -10.16 5.00
C LYS A 44 13.58 -9.87 3.49
N VAL A 45 12.57 -9.19 2.93
CA VAL A 45 12.51 -8.85 1.50
C VAL A 45 13.61 -7.86 1.13
N LYS A 46 13.87 -6.85 1.97
CA LYS A 46 14.99 -5.91 1.79
C LYS A 46 16.33 -6.64 1.61
N LYS A 47 16.63 -7.59 2.49
CA LYS A 47 17.87 -8.39 2.41
C LYS A 47 17.90 -9.28 1.17
N LEU A 48 16.79 -9.99 0.90
CA LEU A 48 16.69 -10.93 -0.22
C LEU A 48 16.88 -10.26 -1.57
N LEU A 49 16.19 -9.14 -1.79
CA LEU A 49 16.20 -8.40 -3.06
C LEU A 49 17.26 -7.30 -3.10
N LYS A 50 18.11 -7.20 -2.06
CA LYS A 50 19.18 -6.18 -1.92
C LYS A 50 18.66 -4.76 -2.13
N LEU A 51 17.46 -4.44 -1.59
CA LEU A 51 16.84 -3.13 -1.74
C LEU A 51 17.59 -2.10 -0.87
N THR A 52 18.27 -1.15 -1.50
CA THR A 52 19.13 -0.18 -0.82
C THR A 52 18.41 1.15 -0.56
N ASN A 53 17.44 1.53 -1.40
CA ASN A 53 16.80 2.84 -1.40
C ASN A 53 15.35 2.77 -0.89
N ILE A 54 15.15 2.31 0.35
CA ILE A 54 13.84 2.32 1.01
C ILE A 54 13.71 3.59 1.84
N LYS A 55 12.74 4.45 1.50
CA LYS A 55 12.38 5.64 2.24
C LYS A 55 11.13 5.37 3.08
N ILE A 56 11.21 5.58 4.38
CA ILE A 56 10.12 5.33 5.32
C ILE A 56 9.49 6.67 5.68
N TYR A 57 8.18 6.77 5.46
CA TYR A 57 7.37 7.92 5.85
C TYR A 57 6.36 7.52 6.90
N GLU A 58 6.24 8.34 7.93
CA GLU A 58 5.37 8.14 9.09
C GLU A 58 4.39 9.30 9.23
N PRO A 59 3.26 9.12 9.92
CA PRO A 59 2.37 10.23 10.24
C PRO A 59 3.08 11.25 11.14
N SER A 60 2.77 12.53 10.98
CA SER A 60 3.34 13.57 11.81
C SER A 60 2.92 13.37 13.28
N LYS A 61 3.82 13.65 14.21
CA LYS A 61 3.52 13.58 15.65
C LYS A 61 2.42 14.57 16.03
N GLN A 62 2.39 15.75 15.41
CA GLN A 62 1.38 16.77 15.62
C GLN A 62 0.00 16.29 15.20
N ASP A 63 -0.15 15.72 13.99
CA ASP A 63 -1.44 15.18 13.54
C ASP A 63 -1.94 14.05 14.45
N LEU A 64 -1.03 13.20 14.94
CA LEU A 64 -1.38 12.14 15.88
C LEU A 64 -1.86 12.71 17.23
N GLN A 65 -1.20 13.73 17.75
CA GLN A 65 -1.60 14.36 19.01
C GLN A 65 -2.97 15.04 18.91
N ILE A 66 -3.24 15.72 17.79
CA ILE A 66 -4.49 16.46 17.58
C ILE A 66 -5.65 15.50 17.28
N HIS A 67 -5.45 14.55 16.36
CA HIS A 67 -6.55 13.77 15.78
C HIS A 67 -6.66 12.34 16.32
N ASP A 68 -5.59 11.77 16.86
CA ASP A 68 -5.57 10.38 17.33
C ASP A 68 -4.75 10.20 18.63
N PRO A 69 -4.99 11.04 19.67
CA PRO A 69 -4.22 10.99 20.91
C PRO A 69 -4.34 9.66 21.65
N SER A 70 -5.48 8.98 21.51
CA SER A 70 -5.72 7.65 22.09
C SER A 70 -5.23 6.49 21.22
N GLY A 71 -4.82 6.77 19.97
CA GLY A 71 -4.48 5.73 19.00
C GLY A 71 -5.67 4.89 18.50
N LYS A 72 -6.92 5.31 18.75
CA LYS A 72 -8.15 4.57 18.44
C LYS A 72 -8.99 5.19 17.30
N LEU A 73 -8.48 6.19 16.62
CA LEU A 73 -9.19 6.88 15.53
C LEU A 73 -9.70 5.94 14.43
N HIS A 74 -9.03 4.82 14.20
CA HIS A 74 -9.47 3.80 13.23
C HIS A 74 -10.82 3.17 13.56
N LEU A 75 -11.27 3.23 14.82
CA LEU A 75 -12.59 2.72 15.26
C LEU A 75 -13.71 3.75 15.04
N THR A 76 -13.41 5.04 15.19
CA THR A 76 -14.40 6.11 15.13
C THR A 76 -14.45 6.80 13.77
N ASN A 77 -13.27 7.01 13.14
CA ASN A 77 -13.17 7.63 11.83
C ASN A 77 -12.01 7.01 11.02
N THR A 78 -12.30 5.87 10.37
CA THR A 78 -11.32 5.13 9.55
C THR A 78 -10.79 5.98 8.40
N THR A 79 -11.59 6.90 7.86
CA THR A 79 -11.18 7.75 6.73
C THR A 79 -10.14 8.78 7.19
N LEU A 80 -10.39 9.49 8.28
CA LEU A 80 -9.41 10.42 8.85
C LEU A 80 -8.14 9.68 9.31
N CYS A 81 -8.28 8.51 9.92
CA CYS A 81 -7.14 7.67 10.29
C CYS A 81 -6.26 7.31 9.08
N CYS A 82 -6.88 6.92 7.95
CA CYS A 82 -6.13 6.66 6.70
C CYS A 82 -5.49 7.92 6.14
N ASN A 83 -6.16 9.07 6.24
CA ASN A 83 -5.63 10.34 5.76
C ASN A 83 -4.33 10.71 6.48
N ILE A 84 -4.38 10.87 7.80
CA ILE A 84 -3.22 11.30 8.58
C ILE A 84 -2.08 10.27 8.58
N ARG A 85 -2.39 8.97 8.45
CA ARG A 85 -1.38 7.90 8.52
C ARG A 85 -0.87 7.42 7.18
N LYS A 86 -1.49 7.81 6.06
CA LYS A 86 -1.09 7.34 4.72
C LYS A 86 -1.11 8.42 3.67
N VAL A 87 -2.23 9.18 3.54
CA VAL A 87 -2.39 10.15 2.45
C VAL A 87 -1.43 11.32 2.65
N LEU A 88 -1.44 11.95 3.83
CA LEU A 88 -0.52 13.06 4.14
C LEU A 88 0.95 12.65 4.06
N PRO A 89 1.41 11.53 4.66
CA PRO A 89 2.79 11.08 4.51
C PRO A 89 3.18 10.79 3.06
N LEU A 90 2.28 10.22 2.25
CA LEU A 90 2.55 10.02 0.83
C LEU A 90 2.65 11.34 0.07
N LYS A 91 1.76 12.29 0.34
CA LYS A 91 1.79 13.62 -0.28
C LYS A 91 3.12 14.31 0.00
N LEU A 92 3.58 14.29 1.25
CA LEU A 92 4.89 14.80 1.65
C LEU A 92 6.01 14.11 0.87
N ALA A 93 6.00 12.78 0.83
CA ALA A 93 7.00 11.99 0.10
C ALA A 93 7.09 12.34 -1.39
N LEU A 94 5.94 12.58 -2.03
CA LEU A 94 5.86 12.96 -3.44
C LEU A 94 6.39 14.39 -3.68
N GLN A 95 6.14 15.31 -2.76
CA GLN A 95 6.63 16.68 -2.82
C GLN A 95 8.15 16.77 -2.63
N GLU A 96 8.69 16.06 -1.63
CA GLU A 96 10.14 16.04 -1.35
C GLU A 96 10.96 15.34 -2.42
N GLY A 97 10.37 14.33 -3.10
CA GLY A 97 11.14 13.49 -3.99
C GLY A 97 11.19 13.92 -5.45
N ASP A 98 10.45 14.93 -5.87
CA ASP A 98 10.30 15.36 -7.29
C ASP A 98 10.15 14.16 -8.27
N TYR A 99 9.34 13.19 -7.91
CA TYR A 99 9.16 11.99 -8.70
C TYR A 99 8.30 12.24 -9.93
N LYS A 100 8.78 11.87 -11.12
CA LYS A 100 8.03 11.99 -12.38
C LYS A 100 7.12 10.79 -12.64
N ALA A 101 7.42 9.64 -12.01
CA ALA A 101 6.64 8.42 -12.14
C ALA A 101 6.44 7.70 -10.80
N TRP A 102 5.24 7.15 -10.63
CA TRP A 102 4.80 6.40 -9.47
C TRP A 102 4.33 4.99 -9.87
N ILE A 103 5.16 3.99 -9.60
CA ILE A 103 4.85 2.59 -9.84
C ILE A 103 4.15 2.01 -8.62
N ASN A 104 3.08 1.25 -8.84
CA ASN A 104 2.37 0.56 -7.76
C ASN A 104 1.84 -0.80 -8.21
N GLY A 105 1.62 -1.69 -7.25
CA GLY A 105 1.25 -3.08 -7.48
C GLY A 105 -0.26 -3.32 -7.52
N ARG A 106 -1.08 -2.37 -7.98
CA ARG A 106 -2.55 -2.54 -8.09
C ARG A 106 -2.90 -3.53 -9.20
N LYS A 107 -4.01 -4.28 -9.00
CA LYS A 107 -4.52 -5.28 -9.96
C LYS A 107 -6.03 -5.14 -10.07
N ARG A 108 -6.59 -5.44 -11.25
CA ARG A 108 -8.03 -5.35 -11.51
C ARG A 108 -8.83 -6.37 -10.70
N PHE A 109 -8.33 -7.58 -10.55
CA PHE A 109 -9.04 -8.65 -9.81
C PHE A 109 -9.22 -8.38 -8.32
N HIS A 110 -8.65 -7.31 -7.78
CA HIS A 110 -8.79 -6.94 -6.37
C HIS A 110 -10.12 -6.27 -6.00
N GLY A 111 -11.06 -6.16 -6.91
CA GLY A 111 -12.41 -5.69 -6.65
C GLY A 111 -12.91 -4.64 -7.65
N ILE A 112 -14.21 -4.36 -7.58
CA ILE A 112 -14.97 -3.51 -8.52
C ILE A 112 -14.34 -2.12 -8.70
N THR A 113 -13.84 -1.52 -7.63
CA THR A 113 -13.17 -0.20 -7.69
C THR A 113 -11.91 -0.19 -8.56
N ARG A 114 -11.39 -1.36 -8.93
CA ARG A 114 -10.17 -1.52 -9.72
C ARG A 114 -10.36 -2.13 -11.10
N GLU A 115 -11.57 -2.52 -11.46
CA GLU A 115 -11.86 -3.14 -12.77
C GLU A 115 -11.39 -2.28 -13.96
N LYS A 116 -11.60 -0.96 -13.85
CA LYS A 116 -11.21 0.02 -14.87
C LYS A 116 -9.80 0.60 -14.65
N LEU A 117 -8.97 -0.04 -13.84
CA LEU A 117 -7.61 0.42 -13.57
C LEU A 117 -6.79 0.50 -14.86
N LYS A 118 -6.28 1.69 -15.18
CA LYS A 118 -5.37 1.88 -16.33
C LYS A 118 -3.97 1.41 -15.99
N LYS A 119 -3.23 0.84 -16.96
CA LYS A 119 -1.82 0.49 -16.79
C LYS A 119 -0.95 1.72 -16.59
N VAL A 120 -1.27 2.78 -17.31
CA VAL A 120 -0.60 4.09 -17.24
C VAL A 120 -1.67 5.17 -17.20
N GLU A 121 -1.52 6.10 -16.28
CA GLU A 121 -2.39 7.28 -16.14
C GLU A 121 -1.58 8.48 -15.65
N TYR A 122 -1.93 9.66 -16.10
CA TYR A 122 -1.32 10.92 -15.63
C TYR A 122 -2.27 11.59 -14.65
N VAL A 123 -1.80 11.83 -13.43
CA VAL A 123 -2.58 12.46 -12.37
C VAL A 123 -1.70 13.48 -11.66
N GLU A 124 -2.11 14.75 -11.67
CA GLU A 124 -1.42 15.84 -10.96
C GLU A 124 0.09 15.95 -11.32
N GLY A 125 0.41 15.79 -12.60
CA GLY A 125 1.79 15.90 -13.10
C GLY A 125 2.65 14.66 -12.89
N ILE A 126 2.11 13.60 -12.29
CA ILE A 126 2.83 12.35 -12.06
C ILE A 126 2.27 11.23 -12.96
N CYS A 127 3.17 10.52 -13.63
CA CYS A 127 2.82 9.31 -14.36
C CYS A 127 2.63 8.14 -13.40
N LYS A 128 1.38 7.71 -13.16
CA LYS A 128 1.07 6.50 -12.37
C LYS A 128 1.13 5.27 -13.26
N ILE A 129 1.90 4.28 -12.84
CA ILE A 129 2.13 3.04 -13.60
C ILE A 129 1.68 1.85 -12.75
N ASN A 130 0.79 1.02 -13.31
CA ASN A 130 0.23 -0.19 -12.70
C ASN A 130 0.64 -1.42 -13.53
N PRO A 131 1.89 -1.89 -13.49
CA PRO A 131 2.38 -2.94 -14.38
C PRO A 131 1.64 -4.27 -14.20
N LEU A 132 1.14 -4.51 -12.99
CA LEU A 132 0.43 -5.74 -12.63
C LEU A 132 -1.10 -5.65 -12.83
N ALA A 133 -1.62 -4.58 -13.49
CA ALA A 133 -3.06 -4.36 -13.60
C ALA A 133 -3.82 -5.57 -14.15
N ASP A 134 -3.30 -6.24 -15.18
CA ASP A 134 -3.91 -7.40 -15.85
C ASP A 134 -3.47 -8.75 -15.28
N TRP A 135 -2.57 -8.76 -14.33
CA TRP A 135 -2.10 -10.02 -13.75
C TRP A 135 -3.21 -10.67 -12.92
N THR A 136 -3.38 -11.97 -13.12
CA THR A 136 -4.25 -12.81 -12.32
C THR A 136 -3.56 -13.27 -11.04
N PHE A 137 -4.34 -13.73 -10.06
CA PHE A 137 -3.81 -14.35 -8.85
C PHE A 137 -2.90 -15.56 -9.15
N LYS A 138 -3.30 -16.38 -10.15
CA LYS A 138 -2.51 -17.54 -10.59
C LYS A 138 -1.15 -17.11 -11.14
N GLN A 139 -1.10 -16.06 -11.97
CA GLN A 139 0.17 -15.54 -12.50
C GLN A 139 1.10 -15.03 -11.40
N LEU A 140 0.56 -14.32 -10.40
CA LEU A 140 1.35 -13.86 -9.25
C LEU A 140 1.91 -15.03 -8.45
N THR A 141 1.10 -16.07 -8.21
CA THR A 141 1.51 -17.26 -7.48
C THR A 141 2.60 -18.02 -8.23
N ASN A 142 2.40 -18.30 -9.52
CA ASN A 142 3.38 -18.96 -10.36
C ASN A 142 4.70 -18.19 -10.43
N TYR A 143 4.62 -16.86 -10.53
CA TYR A 143 5.81 -15.99 -10.51
C TYR A 143 6.58 -16.15 -9.19
N CYS A 144 5.88 -16.08 -8.06
CA CYS A 144 6.53 -16.24 -6.75
C CYS A 144 7.16 -17.64 -6.59
N GLU A 145 6.53 -18.68 -7.11
CA GLU A 145 7.05 -20.05 -7.06
C GLU A 145 8.27 -20.23 -7.96
N TYR A 146 8.21 -19.74 -9.20
CA TYR A 146 9.32 -19.80 -10.14
C TYR A 146 10.59 -19.12 -9.60
N TYR A 147 10.44 -17.90 -9.04
CA TYR A 147 11.57 -17.15 -8.47
C TYR A 147 11.84 -17.46 -7.01
N LYS A 148 11.15 -18.45 -6.42
CA LYS A 148 11.29 -18.86 -5.00
C LYS A 148 11.17 -17.69 -4.03
N LEU A 149 10.26 -16.76 -4.33
CA LEU A 149 10.04 -15.57 -3.51
C LEU A 149 9.26 -15.93 -2.23
N PRO A 150 9.67 -15.47 -1.04
CA PRO A 150 9.00 -15.81 0.20
C PRO A 150 7.60 -15.17 0.26
N LYS A 151 6.60 -15.95 0.67
CA LYS A 151 5.27 -15.44 0.98
C LYS A 151 5.31 -14.67 2.31
N HIS A 152 4.42 -13.66 2.44
CA HIS A 152 4.23 -12.96 3.70
C HIS A 152 3.72 -13.95 4.77
N PRO A 153 4.26 -13.93 6.02
CA PRO A 153 3.92 -14.95 7.04
C PRO A 153 2.42 -15.06 7.36
N LEU A 154 1.68 -13.97 7.25
CA LEU A 154 0.24 -13.97 7.51
C LEU A 154 -0.58 -14.67 6.40
N VAL A 155 -0.04 -14.88 5.20
CA VAL A 155 -0.73 -15.63 4.13
C VAL A 155 -1.06 -17.05 4.58
N ALA A 156 -0.11 -17.72 5.23
CA ALA A 156 -0.33 -19.06 5.80
C ALA A 156 -1.37 -19.08 6.94
N LYS A 157 -1.71 -17.90 7.49
CA LYS A 157 -2.74 -17.73 8.52
C LYS A 157 -4.09 -17.30 7.95
N GLY A 158 -4.26 -17.27 6.61
CA GLY A 158 -5.50 -16.92 5.93
C GLY A 158 -5.69 -15.44 5.63
N TYR A 159 -4.64 -14.61 5.68
CA TYR A 159 -4.71 -13.19 5.34
C TYR A 159 -4.23 -12.97 3.89
N MET A 160 -5.13 -12.93 2.92
CA MET A 160 -4.76 -12.79 1.50
C MET A 160 -4.52 -11.34 1.09
N SER A 161 -5.03 -10.35 1.83
CA SER A 161 -4.76 -8.92 1.63
C SER A 161 -4.39 -8.29 2.96
N ILE A 162 -3.20 -7.71 3.07
CA ILE A 162 -2.61 -7.26 4.32
C ILE A 162 -2.38 -5.75 4.29
N GLY A 163 -2.79 -5.07 5.35
CA GLY A 163 -2.55 -3.64 5.60
C GLY A 163 -2.34 -3.34 7.08
N CYS A 164 -2.94 -2.26 7.62
CA CYS A 164 -2.93 -2.01 9.04
C CYS A 164 -3.61 -3.15 9.80
N GLU A 165 -3.02 -3.56 10.93
CA GLU A 165 -3.52 -4.66 11.77
C GLU A 165 -4.98 -4.48 12.18
N PRO A 166 -5.42 -3.33 12.74
CA PRO A 166 -6.81 -3.15 13.14
C PRO A 166 -7.81 -3.11 11.98
N CYS A 167 -7.35 -2.96 10.73
CA CYS A 167 -8.20 -2.90 9.54
C CYS A 167 -8.04 -4.14 8.64
N THR A 168 -7.51 -5.24 9.18
CA THR A 168 -7.24 -6.45 8.40
C THR A 168 -7.65 -7.68 9.19
N SER A 169 -8.56 -8.46 8.66
CA SER A 169 -8.98 -9.76 9.17
C SER A 169 -8.65 -10.87 8.18
N LYS A 170 -8.88 -12.12 8.57
CA LYS A 170 -8.72 -13.27 7.68
C LYS A 170 -9.72 -13.16 6.52
N THR A 171 -9.28 -13.57 5.36
CA THR A 171 -10.07 -13.62 4.13
C THR A 171 -11.04 -14.80 4.19
N LYS A 172 -12.28 -14.61 3.71
CA LYS A 172 -13.31 -15.65 3.63
C LYS A 172 -13.59 -16.02 2.17
N ASP A 173 -14.31 -15.16 1.47
CA ASP A 173 -14.84 -15.44 0.13
C ASP A 173 -14.05 -14.77 -1.00
N SER A 174 -13.51 -13.59 -0.76
CA SER A 174 -12.73 -12.86 -1.74
C SER A 174 -11.40 -12.35 -1.16
N ILE A 175 -10.40 -12.14 -2.00
CA ILE A 175 -9.03 -11.77 -1.59
C ILE A 175 -8.99 -10.54 -0.68
N ARG A 176 -9.95 -9.63 -0.79
CA ARG A 176 -9.94 -8.35 -0.06
C ARG A 176 -11.07 -8.19 0.96
N ASP A 177 -11.94 -9.15 1.14
CA ASP A 177 -13.05 -9.07 2.10
C ASP A 177 -12.60 -8.91 3.56
N GLY A 178 -11.39 -9.36 3.88
CA GLY A 178 -10.75 -9.10 5.16
C GLY A 178 -10.28 -7.65 5.38
N ARG A 179 -10.38 -6.76 4.35
CA ARG A 179 -9.95 -5.36 4.47
C ARG A 179 -11.13 -4.48 4.84
N TRP A 180 -10.98 -3.72 5.96
CA TRP A 180 -12.03 -2.86 6.50
C TRP A 180 -13.37 -3.56 6.69
N ALA A 181 -13.36 -4.86 7.04
CA ALA A 181 -14.56 -5.69 7.16
C ALA A 181 -15.63 -5.12 8.12
N GLN A 182 -15.26 -4.18 9.00
CA GLN A 182 -16.17 -3.50 9.94
C GLN A 182 -16.59 -2.10 9.46
N SER A 183 -16.31 -1.72 8.21
CA SER A 183 -16.67 -0.41 7.66
C SER A 183 -17.03 -0.50 6.18
N LEU A 184 -17.72 0.51 5.65
CA LEU A 184 -18.04 0.62 4.23
C LEU A 184 -16.83 0.99 3.35
N LYS A 185 -15.66 1.10 3.92
CA LYS A 185 -14.44 1.51 3.20
C LYS A 185 -13.88 0.36 2.37
N THR A 186 -13.50 0.64 1.14
CA THR A 186 -12.91 -0.33 0.20
C THR A 186 -11.46 -0.01 -0.16
N GLU A 187 -11.05 1.27 -0.02
CA GLU A 187 -9.71 1.75 -0.36
C GLU A 187 -9.18 2.70 0.74
N CYS A 188 -7.87 2.88 0.79
CA CYS A 188 -7.23 3.71 1.83
C CYS A 188 -7.09 5.20 1.46
N GLY A 189 -7.52 5.60 0.27
CA GLY A 189 -7.45 7.00 -0.19
C GLY A 189 -6.14 7.42 -0.87
N ILE A 190 -5.04 6.67 -0.75
CA ILE A 190 -3.75 7.07 -1.36
C ILE A 190 -3.77 7.13 -2.90
N HIS A 191 -4.79 6.58 -3.53
CA HIS A 191 -4.95 6.58 -4.98
C HIS A 191 -6.09 7.48 -5.47
N GLU A 192 -6.83 8.11 -4.56
CA GLU A 192 -7.91 9.04 -4.86
C GLU A 192 -7.34 10.39 -5.34
N SER A 193 -8.06 11.09 -6.20
CA SER A 193 -7.68 12.42 -6.66
C SER A 193 -7.87 13.47 -5.56
N LYS A 194 -7.22 14.65 -5.69
CA LYS A 194 -7.43 15.78 -4.76
C LYS A 194 -8.89 16.12 -4.60
N LYS A 195 -9.67 16.19 -5.71
CA LYS A 195 -11.10 16.51 -5.70
C LYS A 195 -11.95 15.55 -4.87
N GLU A 196 -11.55 14.25 -4.82
CA GLU A 196 -12.24 13.25 -3.99
C GLU A 196 -11.83 13.37 -2.53
N ASN A 197 -10.55 13.68 -2.25
CA ASN A 197 -10.06 13.88 -0.90
C ASN A 197 -10.58 15.19 -0.26
N GLU A 198 -10.71 16.29 -1.02
CA GLU A 198 -11.21 17.59 -0.54
C GLU A 198 -12.69 17.55 -0.12
N LYS A 199 -13.50 16.64 -0.66
CA LYS A 199 -14.90 16.44 -0.21
C LYS A 199 -14.99 15.99 1.24
N PHE A 200 -13.94 15.38 1.78
CA PHE A 200 -13.90 14.90 3.15
C PHE A 200 -13.12 15.80 4.11
N TYR A 201 -12.38 16.78 3.57
CA TYR A 201 -11.54 17.72 4.32
C TYR A 201 -11.55 19.09 3.66
N PRO A 202 -12.56 19.95 3.96
CA PRO A 202 -12.49 21.34 3.53
C PRO A 202 -11.22 21.95 4.14
N THR A 203 -10.32 22.40 3.28
CA THR A 203 -9.21 23.26 3.69
C THR A 203 -9.80 24.56 4.18
N ASN A 204 -9.65 24.87 5.47
CA ASN A 204 -9.87 26.22 5.99
C ASN A 204 -8.90 27.18 5.32
#